data_ee6fc4521997980566b01a96c72d5572
#
_entry.id   ee6fc4521997980566b01a96c72d5572
#
_cell.length_a   1.000
_cell.length_b   1.000
_cell.length_c   1.000
_cell.angle_alpha   90.00
_cell.angle_beta   90.00
_cell.angle_gamma   90.00
#
_symmetry.space_group_name_H-M   'P 1'
#
loop_
_entity.id
_entity.type
_entity.pdbx_description
1 polymer ?
#
loop_
_entity_poly.entity_id
_entity_poly.type
_entity_poly.pdbx_seq_one_letter_code
_entity_poly.pdbx_strand_id
1 'polypeptide(L)'
;MKHKLLTLAATMTAAILSGCCGGGCKDGKNYRIRDGVIVFNEPKPSAGQQDMLQFAADPIDTVRVGFIGLGMRGSSAVSRFTNIDGTRTVALCDLEEDRVKKSQKTLENAGKPEAAEYFGEDSWKRLCEQDDVNLVYICTPWDKHVEMAVYAMQHGKHVAVEVPAATSVAECWQLVDVAEQTRKHCMMLENCVYDFYELATLNMVQQGLFGEVLHAEGSYIHNLADFWDRYYDNWRLAFDQAHAGDVYATHGLGPDCQVLDIHRGDRMDYLVSMATVSVAGLELAKKNMGAETFANGDQTSTLIHTVNGKTILLQHNVYTPRPYDRMYQVVGTKGYAEKYPSPGFAFEPDQINGYADYENLSAHKFVPGDVYKELLKKYQSPIVKDIEEKAKSVGGHGGMDFIMDYRLVWCLRNGKPLDMDVYDAAEWSCIGDLSAASIENGSKPVLVPDFTRGKWNKIQGYRHSE
;
A
#
# COMPACT_ATOMS: atom_id res chain seq x y z
N MET A 1 -15.70 -38.07 -47.19
CA MET A 1 -14.80 -36.86 -47.28
C MET A 1 -14.61 -36.36 -45.85
N LYS A 2 -13.40 -36.55 -45.29
CA LYS A 2 -13.08 -36.25 -43.88
C LYS A 2 -12.45 -34.85 -43.83
N HIS A 3 -13.07 -33.89 -43.16
CA HIS A 3 -12.45 -32.64 -42.81
C HIS A 3 -11.69 -32.79 -41.51
N LYS A 4 -10.38 -32.63 -41.53
CA LYS A 4 -9.50 -32.52 -40.38
C LYS A 4 -9.52 -31.03 -39.96
N LEU A 5 -9.97 -30.75 -38.70
CA LEU A 5 -9.67 -29.53 -38.02
C LEU A 5 -8.23 -29.61 -37.51
N LEU A 6 -7.38 -28.70 -37.94
CA LEU A 6 -6.08 -28.44 -37.34
C LEU A 6 -6.27 -27.51 -36.14
N THR A 7 -5.99 -28.01 -34.96
CA THR A 7 -5.83 -27.20 -33.72
C THR A 7 -4.42 -26.65 -33.72
N LEU A 8 -4.29 -25.32 -33.83
CA LEU A 8 -3.02 -24.62 -33.66
C LEU A 8 -2.80 -24.40 -32.16
N ALA A 9 -1.93 -25.20 -31.56
CA ALA A 9 -1.41 -24.94 -30.24
C ALA A 9 -0.30 -23.90 -30.35
N ALA A 10 -0.56 -22.69 -29.88
CA ALA A 10 0.47 -21.65 -29.73
C ALA A 10 1.26 -21.92 -28.46
N THR A 11 2.41 -22.54 -28.59
CA THR A 11 3.45 -22.61 -27.54
C THR A 11 4.09 -21.22 -27.42
N MET A 12 3.70 -20.44 -26.41
CA MET A 12 4.44 -19.27 -25.97
C MET A 12 5.64 -19.74 -25.16
N THR A 13 6.80 -19.74 -25.77
CA THR A 13 8.09 -19.93 -25.12
C THR A 13 8.36 -18.69 -24.27
N ALA A 14 8.46 -18.84 -22.96
CA ALA A 14 8.91 -17.78 -22.06
C ALA A 14 10.37 -17.43 -22.38
N ALA A 15 10.58 -16.35 -23.10
CA ALA A 15 11.89 -15.76 -23.27
C ALA A 15 12.20 -14.95 -21.99
N ILE A 16 13.06 -15.51 -21.13
CA ILE A 16 13.72 -14.75 -20.07
C ILE A 16 14.60 -13.70 -20.76
N LEU A 17 14.12 -12.47 -20.84
CA LEU A 17 14.88 -11.33 -21.34
C LEU A 17 15.88 -10.89 -20.28
N SER A 18 17.05 -11.51 -20.28
CA SER A 18 18.28 -10.91 -19.76
C SER A 18 18.68 -9.78 -20.71
N GLY A 19 18.05 -8.63 -20.57
CA GLY A 19 18.42 -7.41 -21.27
C GLY A 19 19.62 -6.75 -20.63
N CYS A 20 20.83 -7.23 -20.91
CA CYS A 20 22.04 -6.47 -20.63
C CYS A 20 22.12 -5.24 -21.52
N CYS A 21 21.69 -4.06 -21.02
CA CYS A 21 22.11 -2.78 -21.59
C CYS A 21 23.49 -2.44 -21.07
N GLY A 22 24.47 -2.37 -21.99
CA GLY A 22 25.85 -2.03 -21.73
C GLY A 22 26.02 -0.62 -21.15
N GLY A 23 26.47 -0.58 -19.89
CA GLY A 23 26.93 0.57 -19.15
C GLY A 23 27.29 0.05 -17.78
N GLY A 24 28.56 -0.28 -17.53
CA GLY A 24 29.04 -1.09 -16.42
C GLY A 24 28.51 -0.68 -15.04
N CYS A 25 27.60 -1.47 -14.49
CA CYS A 25 27.39 -1.59 -13.05
C CYS A 25 28.58 -2.36 -12.45
N LYS A 26 29.49 -1.67 -11.76
CA LYS A 26 30.67 -2.32 -11.16
C LYS A 26 30.37 -3.05 -9.86
N ASP A 27 29.17 -2.94 -9.26
CA ASP A 27 28.89 -3.47 -7.91
C ASP A 27 27.52 -4.15 -7.73
N GLY A 28 26.84 -4.61 -8.79
CA GLY A 28 25.55 -5.31 -8.68
C GLY A 28 24.36 -4.43 -8.22
N LYS A 29 24.56 -3.13 -8.06
CA LYS A 29 23.52 -2.17 -7.61
C LYS A 29 22.64 -1.73 -8.77
N ASN A 30 21.32 -1.64 -8.56
CA ASN A 30 20.34 -1.20 -9.55
C ASN A 30 20.31 0.32 -9.76
N TYR A 31 21.29 1.07 -9.26
CA TYR A 31 21.39 2.53 -9.37
C TYR A 31 22.81 3.00 -9.71
N ARG A 32 22.91 4.24 -10.13
CA ARG A 32 24.18 4.98 -10.37
C ARG A 32 24.15 6.32 -9.66
N ILE A 33 25.32 6.85 -9.36
CA ILE A 33 25.46 8.21 -8.81
C ILE A 33 25.93 9.12 -9.94
N ARG A 34 25.16 10.19 -10.19
CA ARG A 34 25.49 11.26 -11.16
C ARG A 34 25.44 12.60 -10.45
N ASP A 35 26.49 13.38 -10.53
CA ASP A 35 26.58 14.73 -9.95
C ASP A 35 26.14 14.79 -8.47
N GLY A 36 26.44 13.72 -7.70
CA GLY A 36 26.08 13.62 -6.29
C GLY A 36 24.67 13.11 -6.01
N VAL A 37 23.86 12.83 -7.03
CA VAL A 37 22.48 12.31 -6.92
C VAL A 37 22.43 10.84 -7.32
N ILE A 38 21.70 10.05 -6.57
CA ILE A 38 21.44 8.63 -6.85
C ILE A 38 20.24 8.52 -7.81
N VAL A 39 20.43 7.73 -8.86
CA VAL A 39 19.40 7.51 -9.91
C VAL A 39 19.26 6.02 -10.16
N PHE A 40 18.08 5.47 -9.88
CA PHE A 40 17.74 4.08 -10.16
C PHE A 40 17.52 3.84 -11.65
N ASN A 41 17.65 2.59 -12.07
CA ASN A 41 17.39 2.20 -13.44
C ASN A 41 15.88 2.11 -13.69
N GLU A 42 15.42 2.74 -14.76
CA GLU A 42 14.02 2.67 -15.20
C GLU A 42 13.92 1.80 -16.47
N PRO A 43 13.11 0.73 -16.46
CA PRO A 43 12.93 -0.09 -17.66
C PRO A 43 12.12 0.66 -18.72
N LYS A 44 12.41 0.37 -19.97
CA LYS A 44 11.59 0.89 -21.08
C LYS A 44 10.29 0.09 -21.16
N PRO A 45 9.14 0.75 -21.39
CA PRO A 45 7.88 0.05 -21.59
C PRO A 45 7.93 -0.86 -22.83
N SER A 46 7.25 -2.00 -22.74
CA SER A 46 7.07 -2.90 -23.89
C SER A 46 6.13 -2.29 -24.93
N ALA A 47 6.25 -2.74 -26.19
CA ALA A 47 5.36 -2.28 -27.26
C ALA A 47 3.90 -2.65 -26.95
N GLY A 48 3.00 -1.67 -27.08
CA GLY A 48 1.56 -1.86 -26.83
C GLY A 48 1.12 -1.77 -25.37
N GLN A 49 2.05 -1.54 -24.44
CA GLN A 49 1.76 -1.31 -23.02
C GLN A 49 0.94 -0.03 -22.83
N GLN A 50 -0.12 -0.08 -22.03
CA GLN A 50 -1.04 1.04 -21.79
C GLN A 50 -1.07 1.38 -20.30
N ASP A 51 -1.09 2.69 -20.00
CA ASP A 51 -1.17 3.12 -18.60
C ASP A 51 -2.45 2.65 -17.88
N MET A 52 -2.35 2.53 -16.56
CA MET A 52 -3.43 2.08 -15.68
C MET A 52 -4.16 3.25 -14.99
N LEU A 53 -3.82 4.50 -15.31
CA LEU A 53 -4.47 5.67 -14.72
C LEU A 53 -5.96 5.67 -15.06
N GLN A 54 -6.81 5.68 -14.03
CA GLN A 54 -8.27 5.55 -14.14
C GLN A 54 -8.71 4.30 -14.92
N PHE A 55 -7.91 3.26 -14.91
CA PHE A 55 -8.30 1.98 -15.51
C PHE A 55 -9.51 1.40 -14.76
N ALA A 56 -10.53 1.03 -15.52
CA ALA A 56 -11.70 0.31 -15.07
C ALA A 56 -11.76 -1.02 -15.84
N ALA A 57 -11.85 -2.12 -15.12
CA ALA A 57 -12.11 -3.43 -15.72
C ALA A 57 -13.62 -3.61 -15.96
N ASP A 58 -13.99 -4.58 -16.78
CA ASP A 58 -15.39 -4.97 -16.94
C ASP A 58 -16.00 -5.34 -15.57
N PRO A 59 -17.26 -4.97 -15.29
CA PRO A 59 -17.93 -5.26 -14.04
C PRO A 59 -17.99 -6.76 -13.75
N ILE A 60 -17.79 -7.14 -12.49
CA ILE A 60 -17.82 -8.53 -12.02
C ILE A 60 -19.03 -8.73 -11.10
N ASP A 61 -20.04 -9.50 -11.52
CA ASP A 61 -21.26 -9.74 -10.72
C ASP A 61 -20.94 -10.33 -9.34
N THR A 62 -20.07 -11.33 -9.29
CA THR A 62 -19.56 -11.96 -8.06
C THR A 62 -18.05 -12.00 -8.08
N VAL A 63 -17.42 -11.28 -7.14
CA VAL A 63 -15.96 -11.32 -6.98
C VAL A 63 -15.56 -12.63 -6.30
N ARG A 64 -14.99 -13.54 -7.09
CA ARG A 64 -14.52 -14.85 -6.62
C ARG A 64 -13.06 -14.77 -6.23
N VAL A 65 -12.82 -14.91 -4.93
CA VAL A 65 -11.51 -14.59 -4.31
C VAL A 65 -10.76 -15.86 -3.97
N GLY A 66 -9.50 -15.92 -4.38
CA GLY A 66 -8.51 -16.88 -3.88
C GLY A 66 -7.55 -16.17 -2.91
N PHE A 67 -7.39 -16.68 -1.69
CA PHE A 67 -6.51 -16.13 -0.68
C PHE A 67 -5.20 -16.93 -0.61
N ILE A 68 -4.06 -16.23 -0.65
CA ILE A 68 -2.73 -16.80 -0.50
C ILE A 68 -2.06 -16.21 0.74
N GLY A 69 -1.65 -17.06 1.69
CA GLY A 69 -1.13 -16.68 3.00
C GLY A 69 -2.26 -16.47 4.01
N LEU A 70 -2.47 -17.46 4.87
CA LEU A 70 -3.57 -17.51 5.85
C LEU A 70 -3.07 -17.34 7.30
N GLY A 71 -1.98 -16.57 7.44
CA GLY A 71 -1.47 -16.11 8.73
C GLY A 71 -2.38 -15.06 9.37
N MET A 72 -1.82 -14.15 10.18
CA MET A 72 -2.59 -13.13 10.91
C MET A 72 -3.48 -12.28 9.99
N ARG A 73 -2.92 -11.77 8.89
CA ARG A 73 -3.65 -10.86 7.98
C ARG A 73 -4.65 -11.63 7.11
N GLY A 74 -4.21 -12.70 6.46
CA GLY A 74 -5.05 -13.44 5.53
C GLY A 74 -6.24 -14.14 6.18
N SER A 75 -6.07 -14.80 7.33
CA SER A 75 -7.20 -15.39 8.05
C SER A 75 -8.24 -14.35 8.49
N SER A 76 -7.78 -13.16 8.87
CA SER A 76 -8.65 -12.03 9.20
C SER A 76 -9.38 -11.51 7.95
N ALA A 77 -8.72 -11.44 6.80
CA ALA A 77 -9.34 -11.05 5.53
C ALA A 77 -10.42 -12.05 5.10
N VAL A 78 -10.15 -13.35 5.16
CA VAL A 78 -11.18 -14.39 4.90
C VAL A 78 -12.43 -14.15 5.75
N SER A 79 -12.26 -13.87 7.03
CA SER A 79 -13.39 -13.56 7.93
C SER A 79 -14.15 -12.30 7.51
N ARG A 80 -13.44 -11.19 7.17
CA ARG A 80 -14.09 -9.95 6.72
C ARG A 80 -14.88 -10.14 5.43
N PHE A 81 -14.34 -10.89 4.47
CA PHE A 81 -15.02 -11.17 3.20
C PHE A 81 -16.32 -11.97 3.36
N THR A 82 -16.50 -12.70 4.44
CA THR A 82 -17.81 -13.34 4.71
C THR A 82 -18.94 -12.33 4.92
N ASN A 83 -18.60 -11.06 5.21
CA ASN A 83 -19.50 -9.96 5.49
C ASN A 83 -19.65 -8.97 4.32
N ILE A 84 -19.02 -9.23 3.16
CA ILE A 84 -19.11 -8.38 1.96
C ILE A 84 -20.00 -9.07 0.92
N ASP A 85 -21.10 -8.40 0.57
CA ASP A 85 -22.02 -8.92 -0.42
C ASP A 85 -21.42 -8.89 -1.84
N GLY A 86 -21.78 -9.86 -2.66
CA GLY A 86 -21.24 -10.01 -4.02
C GLY A 86 -19.81 -10.57 -4.05
N THR A 87 -19.39 -11.24 -2.97
CA THR A 87 -18.13 -11.98 -2.92
C THR A 87 -18.37 -13.48 -2.68
N ARG A 88 -17.41 -14.27 -3.13
CA ARG A 88 -17.31 -15.69 -2.80
C ARG A 88 -15.84 -16.07 -2.66
N THR A 89 -15.45 -16.59 -1.51
CA THR A 89 -14.16 -17.27 -1.36
C THR A 89 -14.24 -18.61 -2.09
N VAL A 90 -13.40 -18.80 -3.09
CA VAL A 90 -13.39 -20.03 -3.94
C VAL A 90 -12.11 -20.83 -3.80
N ALA A 91 -11.05 -20.24 -3.23
CA ALA A 91 -9.79 -20.92 -3.01
C ALA A 91 -9.06 -20.38 -1.77
N LEU A 92 -8.42 -21.26 -1.02
CA LEU A 92 -7.61 -20.97 0.17
C LEU A 92 -6.24 -21.63 0.01
N CYS A 93 -5.16 -20.89 0.23
CA CYS A 93 -3.78 -21.36 0.08
C CYS A 93 -2.87 -20.88 1.20
N ASP A 94 -2.10 -21.78 1.78
CA ASP A 94 -1.00 -21.51 2.70
C ASP A 94 0.08 -22.59 2.57
N LEU A 95 1.27 -22.36 3.08
CA LEU A 95 2.28 -23.41 3.25
C LEU A 95 1.77 -24.50 4.21
N GLU A 96 1.10 -24.07 5.28
CA GLU A 96 0.64 -24.92 6.37
C GLU A 96 -0.82 -25.35 6.17
N GLU A 97 -1.08 -26.66 6.06
CA GLU A 97 -2.43 -27.23 5.89
C GLU A 97 -3.37 -26.79 7.01
N ASP A 98 -2.91 -26.74 8.25
CA ASP A 98 -3.73 -26.35 9.42
C ASP A 98 -4.33 -24.94 9.27
N ARG A 99 -3.61 -24.00 8.64
CA ARG A 99 -4.10 -22.64 8.40
C ARG A 99 -5.21 -22.65 7.32
N VAL A 100 -5.06 -23.48 6.30
CA VAL A 100 -6.09 -23.68 5.27
C VAL A 100 -7.35 -24.24 5.91
N LYS A 101 -7.24 -25.30 6.71
CA LYS A 101 -8.37 -25.93 7.42
C LYS A 101 -9.06 -24.98 8.38
N LYS A 102 -8.30 -24.17 9.11
CA LYS A 102 -8.84 -23.12 10.00
C LYS A 102 -9.64 -22.07 9.25
N SER A 103 -9.16 -21.64 8.09
CA SER A 103 -9.85 -20.66 7.24
C SER A 103 -11.10 -21.26 6.60
N GLN A 104 -11.05 -22.54 6.19
CA GLN A 104 -12.21 -23.29 5.72
C GLN A 104 -13.30 -23.38 6.81
N LYS A 105 -12.91 -23.63 8.07
CA LYS A 105 -13.83 -23.62 9.19
C LYS A 105 -14.46 -22.25 9.44
N THR A 106 -13.75 -21.15 9.16
CA THR A 106 -14.31 -19.81 9.21
C THR A 106 -15.44 -19.63 8.19
N LEU A 107 -15.26 -20.13 6.96
CA LEU A 107 -16.32 -20.11 5.94
C LEU A 107 -17.53 -20.94 6.36
N GLU A 108 -17.30 -22.16 6.84
CA GLU A 108 -18.37 -23.05 7.33
C GLU A 108 -19.19 -22.39 8.45
N ASN A 109 -18.52 -21.82 9.47
CA ASN A 109 -19.16 -21.13 10.58
C ASN A 109 -19.99 -19.91 10.14
N ALA A 110 -19.59 -19.25 9.04
CA ALA A 110 -20.32 -18.15 8.42
C ALA A 110 -21.42 -18.60 7.43
N GLY A 111 -21.64 -19.93 7.29
CA GLY A 111 -22.61 -20.49 6.35
C GLY A 111 -22.25 -20.24 4.89
N LYS A 112 -20.96 -20.05 4.58
CA LYS A 112 -20.48 -19.85 3.21
C LYS A 112 -20.12 -21.18 2.55
N PRO A 113 -20.19 -21.27 1.21
CA PRO A 113 -19.76 -22.47 0.49
C PRO A 113 -18.29 -22.82 0.75
N GLU A 114 -17.98 -24.09 0.66
CA GLU A 114 -16.62 -24.63 0.71
C GLU A 114 -15.76 -24.05 -0.42
N ALA A 115 -14.48 -23.78 -0.13
CA ALA A 115 -13.46 -23.31 -1.06
C ALA A 115 -12.49 -24.45 -1.41
N ALA A 116 -11.88 -24.41 -2.60
CA ALA A 116 -10.77 -25.30 -2.93
C ALA A 116 -9.57 -25.05 -2.00
N GLU A 117 -8.93 -26.14 -1.59
CA GLU A 117 -7.83 -26.08 -0.63
C GLU A 117 -6.49 -26.39 -1.31
N TYR A 118 -5.52 -25.51 -1.09
CA TYR A 118 -4.16 -25.63 -1.60
C TYR A 118 -3.18 -25.44 -0.44
N PHE A 119 -2.19 -26.31 -0.30
CA PHE A 119 -1.16 -26.21 0.74
C PHE A 119 0.18 -26.77 0.24
N GLY A 120 1.27 -26.29 0.90
CA GLY A 120 2.65 -26.60 0.55
C GLY A 120 3.24 -25.65 -0.49
N GLU A 121 4.55 -25.81 -0.71
CA GLU A 121 5.31 -24.99 -1.68
C GLU A 121 4.68 -25.05 -3.08
N ASP A 122 4.75 -23.94 -3.81
CA ASP A 122 4.22 -23.80 -5.18
C ASP A 122 2.71 -24.06 -5.35
N SER A 123 1.97 -24.42 -4.30
CA SER A 123 0.54 -24.68 -4.38
C SER A 123 -0.27 -23.42 -4.76
N TRP A 124 0.26 -22.24 -4.47
CA TRP A 124 -0.31 -20.96 -4.84
C TRP A 124 -0.41 -20.78 -6.37
N LYS A 125 0.45 -21.42 -7.17
CA LYS A 125 0.39 -21.39 -8.64
C LYS A 125 -0.90 -22.01 -9.12
N ARG A 126 -1.27 -23.18 -8.56
CA ARG A 126 -2.53 -23.87 -8.91
C ARG A 126 -3.76 -23.02 -8.57
N LEU A 127 -3.71 -22.26 -7.44
CA LEU A 127 -4.77 -21.31 -7.11
C LEU A 127 -4.86 -20.20 -8.18
N CYS A 128 -3.74 -19.64 -8.61
CA CYS A 128 -3.72 -18.62 -9.66
C CYS A 128 -4.21 -19.15 -11.02
N GLU A 129 -4.02 -20.43 -11.30
CA GLU A 129 -4.46 -21.11 -12.53
C GLU A 129 -5.93 -21.53 -12.48
N GLN A 130 -6.59 -21.52 -11.31
CA GLN A 130 -7.99 -21.92 -11.16
C GLN A 130 -8.92 -20.96 -11.95
N ASP A 131 -9.74 -21.51 -12.85
CA ASP A 131 -10.53 -20.72 -13.82
C ASP A 131 -11.57 -19.80 -13.16
N ASP A 132 -12.17 -20.23 -12.08
CA ASP A 132 -13.24 -19.46 -11.40
C ASP A 132 -12.74 -18.45 -10.38
N VAL A 133 -11.42 -18.31 -10.15
CA VAL A 133 -10.82 -17.20 -9.41
C VAL A 133 -10.71 -15.98 -10.32
N ASN A 134 -11.18 -14.81 -9.86
CA ASN A 134 -10.99 -13.56 -10.58
C ASN A 134 -10.23 -12.49 -9.77
N LEU A 135 -10.09 -12.67 -8.47
CA LEU A 135 -9.26 -11.86 -7.59
C LEU A 135 -8.35 -12.75 -6.74
N VAL A 136 -7.04 -12.52 -6.78
CA VAL A 136 -6.07 -13.14 -5.87
C VAL A 136 -5.70 -12.14 -4.78
N TYR A 137 -5.90 -12.53 -3.52
CA TYR A 137 -5.63 -11.74 -2.33
C TYR A 137 -4.41 -12.31 -1.61
N ILE A 138 -3.29 -11.55 -1.59
CA ILE A 138 -1.96 -12.02 -1.18
C ILE A 138 -1.58 -11.44 0.18
N CYS A 139 -1.33 -12.32 1.17
CA CYS A 139 -0.94 -11.98 2.54
C CYS A 139 0.30 -12.77 3.01
N THR A 140 1.23 -12.99 2.14
CA THR A 140 2.49 -13.73 2.39
C THR A 140 3.58 -12.83 3.01
N PRO A 141 4.78 -13.33 3.34
CA PRO A 141 5.95 -12.50 3.58
C PRO A 141 6.27 -11.62 2.37
N TRP A 142 6.87 -10.45 2.62
CA TRP A 142 7.05 -9.37 1.64
C TRP A 142 7.83 -9.78 0.39
N ASP A 143 8.86 -10.62 0.56
CA ASP A 143 9.70 -11.13 -0.53
C ASP A 143 8.96 -12.04 -1.54
N LYS A 144 7.73 -12.43 -1.23
CA LYS A 144 6.87 -13.27 -2.11
C LYS A 144 5.78 -12.48 -2.84
N HIS A 145 5.55 -11.24 -2.45
CA HIS A 145 4.43 -10.45 -2.96
C HIS A 145 4.47 -10.29 -4.47
N VAL A 146 5.60 -9.85 -5.02
CA VAL A 146 5.71 -9.53 -6.45
C VAL A 146 5.68 -10.78 -7.33
N GLU A 147 6.38 -11.85 -6.93
CA GLU A 147 6.35 -13.12 -7.66
C GLU A 147 4.90 -13.61 -7.83
N MET A 148 4.14 -13.63 -6.74
CA MET A 148 2.75 -14.11 -6.74
C MET A 148 1.81 -13.15 -7.47
N ALA A 149 1.96 -11.84 -7.29
CA ALA A 149 1.15 -10.82 -7.95
C ALA A 149 1.34 -10.85 -9.48
N VAL A 150 2.58 -10.91 -9.93
CA VAL A 150 2.93 -11.00 -11.36
C VAL A 150 2.35 -12.27 -11.97
N TYR A 151 2.54 -13.41 -11.32
CA TYR A 151 2.02 -14.68 -11.80
C TYR A 151 0.49 -14.67 -11.89
N ALA A 152 -0.19 -14.16 -10.86
CA ALA A 152 -1.65 -14.04 -10.87
C ALA A 152 -2.16 -13.15 -12.01
N MET A 153 -1.55 -11.96 -12.23
CA MET A 153 -1.94 -11.08 -13.33
C MET A 153 -1.70 -11.70 -14.71
N GLN A 154 -0.59 -12.44 -14.89
CA GLN A 154 -0.30 -13.19 -16.12
C GLN A 154 -1.31 -14.31 -16.39
N HIS A 155 -1.94 -14.86 -15.33
CA HIS A 155 -3.04 -15.83 -15.45
C HIS A 155 -4.43 -15.18 -15.46
N GLY A 156 -4.49 -13.88 -15.76
CA GLY A 156 -5.74 -13.15 -15.98
C GLY A 156 -6.50 -12.76 -14.72
N LYS A 157 -5.88 -12.80 -13.54
CA LYS A 157 -6.50 -12.44 -12.26
C LYS A 157 -6.22 -10.98 -11.89
N HIS A 158 -7.18 -10.32 -11.26
CA HIS A 158 -6.91 -9.10 -10.51
C HIS A 158 -6.17 -9.45 -9.22
N VAL A 159 -5.40 -8.51 -8.69
CA VAL A 159 -4.56 -8.72 -7.50
C VAL A 159 -4.87 -7.67 -6.44
N ALA A 160 -4.95 -8.13 -5.21
CA ALA A 160 -4.85 -7.34 -3.99
C ALA A 160 -3.70 -7.90 -3.16
N VAL A 161 -2.73 -7.07 -2.78
CA VAL A 161 -1.51 -7.52 -2.11
C VAL A 161 -1.25 -6.69 -0.86
N GLU A 162 -0.92 -7.36 0.26
CA GLU A 162 -0.58 -6.71 1.53
C GLU A 162 0.64 -5.78 1.40
N VAL A 163 0.76 -4.88 2.34
CA VAL A 163 1.80 -3.84 2.38
C VAL A 163 3.14 -4.35 2.94
N PRO A 164 4.26 -3.87 2.38
CA PRO A 164 4.41 -3.19 1.10
C PRO A 164 4.20 -4.12 -0.09
N ALA A 165 3.73 -3.61 -1.22
CA ALA A 165 3.47 -4.45 -2.40
C ALA A 165 4.76 -4.99 -3.04
N ALA A 166 5.87 -4.28 -2.87
CA ALA A 166 7.20 -4.62 -3.38
C ALA A 166 8.27 -4.20 -2.38
N THR A 167 9.46 -4.79 -2.48
CA THR A 167 10.60 -4.53 -1.59
C THR A 167 11.79 -3.85 -2.29
N SER A 168 11.70 -3.68 -3.61
CA SER A 168 12.72 -2.98 -4.39
C SER A 168 12.12 -2.19 -5.55
N VAL A 169 12.84 -1.18 -6.04
CA VAL A 169 12.45 -0.39 -7.22
C VAL A 169 12.27 -1.28 -8.46
N ALA A 170 13.09 -2.32 -8.61
CA ALA A 170 12.97 -3.26 -9.72
C ALA A 170 11.65 -4.04 -9.67
N GLU A 171 11.24 -4.48 -8.50
CA GLU A 171 9.96 -5.14 -8.26
C GLU A 171 8.77 -4.20 -8.47
N CYS A 172 8.88 -2.94 -8.04
CA CYS A 172 7.85 -1.92 -8.32
C CYS A 172 7.60 -1.79 -9.83
N TRP A 173 8.67 -1.73 -10.64
CA TRP A 173 8.56 -1.71 -12.10
C TRP A 173 7.94 -3.00 -12.67
N GLN A 174 8.22 -4.17 -12.09
CA GLN A 174 7.59 -5.43 -12.53
C GLN A 174 6.07 -5.40 -12.32
N LEU A 175 5.60 -4.91 -11.17
CA LEU A 175 4.16 -4.77 -10.91
C LEU A 175 3.50 -3.84 -11.94
N VAL A 176 4.10 -2.66 -12.17
CA VAL A 176 3.59 -1.68 -13.14
C VAL A 176 3.56 -2.27 -14.55
N ASP A 177 4.68 -2.83 -15.01
CA ASP A 177 4.78 -3.35 -16.38
C ASP A 177 3.79 -4.49 -16.64
N VAL A 178 3.63 -5.41 -15.68
CA VAL A 178 2.70 -6.53 -15.84
C VAL A 178 1.24 -6.08 -15.75
N ALA A 179 0.90 -5.15 -14.86
CA ALA A 179 -0.45 -4.58 -14.81
C ALA A 179 -0.82 -3.86 -16.11
N GLU A 180 0.08 -3.05 -16.66
CA GLU A 180 -0.10 -2.35 -17.94
C GLU A 180 -0.21 -3.32 -19.14
N GLN A 181 0.53 -4.44 -19.13
CA GLN A 181 0.50 -5.47 -20.19
C GLN A 181 -0.76 -6.32 -20.14
N THR A 182 -1.13 -6.77 -18.95
CA THR A 182 -2.25 -7.72 -18.76
C THR A 182 -3.60 -7.04 -18.59
N ARG A 183 -3.62 -5.74 -18.36
CA ARG A 183 -4.83 -4.97 -18.02
C ARG A 183 -5.56 -5.55 -16.82
N LYS A 184 -4.80 -5.93 -15.78
CA LYS A 184 -5.33 -6.40 -14.51
C LYS A 184 -5.02 -5.41 -13.40
N HIS A 185 -5.99 -5.18 -12.53
CA HIS A 185 -5.76 -4.38 -11.34
C HIS A 185 -4.72 -5.05 -10.43
N CYS A 186 -3.85 -4.24 -9.86
CA CYS A 186 -2.97 -4.60 -8.76
C CYS A 186 -3.10 -3.51 -7.69
N MET A 187 -3.85 -3.78 -6.64
CA MET A 187 -4.07 -2.88 -5.51
C MET A 187 -3.22 -3.30 -4.33
N MET A 188 -2.42 -2.39 -3.81
CA MET A 188 -1.81 -2.58 -2.49
C MET A 188 -2.86 -2.33 -1.40
N LEU A 189 -2.87 -3.18 -0.38
CA LEU A 189 -3.85 -3.16 0.70
C LEU A 189 -3.45 -2.18 1.81
N GLU A 190 -3.27 -0.92 1.44
CA GLU A 190 -2.95 0.16 2.38
C GLU A 190 -4.22 0.62 3.10
N ASN A 191 -4.46 0.05 4.27
CA ASN A 191 -5.68 0.26 5.04
C ASN A 191 -5.78 1.65 5.68
N CYS A 192 -4.65 2.31 5.96
CA CYS A 192 -4.64 3.58 6.69
C CYS A 192 -5.28 4.72 5.91
N VAL A 193 -5.31 4.65 4.58
CA VAL A 193 -6.04 5.63 3.74
C VAL A 193 -7.56 5.55 3.92
N TYR A 194 -8.07 4.48 4.53
CA TYR A 194 -9.49 4.27 4.83
C TYR A 194 -9.85 4.49 6.30
N ASP A 195 -8.93 4.97 7.12
CA ASP A 195 -9.26 5.36 8.48
C ASP A 195 -10.18 6.59 8.48
N PHE A 196 -11.13 6.63 9.40
CA PHE A 196 -12.17 7.66 9.43
C PHE A 196 -11.63 9.09 9.54
N TYR A 197 -10.53 9.29 10.27
CA TYR A 197 -9.90 10.60 10.41
C TYR A 197 -9.21 11.02 9.11
N GLU A 198 -8.44 10.13 8.49
CA GLU A 198 -7.75 10.37 7.21
C GLU A 198 -8.77 10.64 6.10
N LEU A 199 -9.84 9.86 6.01
CA LEU A 199 -10.92 10.07 5.04
C LEU A 199 -11.65 11.41 5.25
N ALA A 200 -11.91 11.81 6.50
CA ALA A 200 -12.55 13.09 6.79
C ALA A 200 -11.61 14.27 6.46
N THR A 201 -10.33 14.14 6.80
CA THR A 201 -9.30 15.15 6.47
C THR A 201 -9.15 15.31 4.97
N LEU A 202 -9.05 14.20 4.22
CA LEU A 202 -9.01 14.22 2.76
C LEU A 202 -10.23 14.93 2.17
N ASN A 203 -11.43 14.64 2.66
CA ASN A 203 -12.65 15.31 2.21
C ASN A 203 -12.65 16.82 2.53
N MET A 204 -12.12 17.24 3.68
CA MET A 204 -11.93 18.65 4.02
C MET A 204 -10.92 19.34 3.07
N VAL A 205 -9.80 18.67 2.76
CA VAL A 205 -8.82 19.16 1.78
C VAL A 205 -9.47 19.34 0.41
N GLN A 206 -10.20 18.33 -0.07
CA GLN A 206 -10.88 18.37 -1.36
C GLN A 206 -11.97 19.46 -1.45
N GLN A 207 -12.52 19.87 -0.32
CA GLN A 207 -13.49 20.98 -0.24
C GLN A 207 -12.81 22.33 0.02
N GLY A 208 -11.46 22.40 0.05
CA GLY A 208 -10.68 23.60 0.12
C GLY A 208 -10.49 24.21 1.51
N LEU A 209 -10.89 23.50 2.60
CA LEU A 209 -10.74 24.02 3.97
C LEU A 209 -9.29 24.29 4.35
N PHE A 210 -8.36 23.51 3.84
CA PHE A 210 -6.92 23.66 4.11
C PHE A 210 -6.23 24.73 3.25
N GLY A 211 -6.96 25.28 2.25
CA GLY A 211 -6.30 26.07 1.22
C GLY A 211 -5.39 25.18 0.37
N GLU A 212 -4.18 25.65 0.05
CA GLU A 212 -3.18 24.82 -0.62
C GLU A 212 -2.40 23.99 0.41
N VAL A 213 -2.34 22.67 0.24
CA VAL A 213 -1.54 21.79 1.10
C VAL A 213 -0.09 21.88 0.68
N LEU A 214 0.80 22.17 1.65
CA LEU A 214 2.22 22.44 1.42
C LEU A 214 3.13 21.35 1.97
N HIS A 215 2.70 20.68 3.04
CA HIS A 215 3.51 19.73 3.78
C HIS A 215 2.64 18.67 4.43
N ALA A 216 3.15 17.43 4.49
CA ALA A 216 2.55 16.36 5.24
C ALA A 216 3.61 15.57 6.03
N GLU A 217 3.20 14.96 7.14
CA GLU A 217 4.06 14.12 7.97
C GLU A 217 3.39 12.77 8.22
N GLY A 218 4.08 11.69 7.89
CA GLY A 218 3.62 10.34 8.10
C GLY A 218 4.65 9.48 8.82
N SER A 219 4.22 8.40 9.44
CA SER A 219 5.15 7.48 10.09
C SER A 219 4.61 6.07 10.23
N TYR A 220 5.52 5.14 10.52
CA TYR A 220 5.19 3.88 11.14
C TYR A 220 6.05 3.71 12.40
N ILE A 221 5.51 4.21 13.51
CA ILE A 221 6.08 4.09 14.84
C ILE A 221 5.23 3.09 15.59
N HIS A 222 5.75 1.88 15.76
CA HIS A 222 4.98 0.79 16.33
C HIS A 222 5.92 -0.18 17.06
N ASN A 223 6.08 -0.03 18.35
CA ASN A 223 6.83 -1.03 19.11
C ASN A 223 6.20 -2.42 18.92
N LEU A 224 6.91 -3.30 18.22
CA LEU A 224 6.46 -4.65 17.89
C LEU A 224 6.91 -5.69 18.93
N ALA A 225 7.36 -5.30 20.13
CA ALA A 225 7.88 -6.21 21.15
C ALA A 225 6.94 -7.39 21.46
N ASP A 226 5.63 -7.15 21.48
CA ASP A 226 4.60 -8.18 21.74
C ASP A 226 4.16 -8.95 20.48
N PHE A 227 4.76 -8.69 19.34
CA PHE A 227 4.35 -9.25 18.05
C PHE A 227 5.40 -10.08 17.34
N TRP A 228 6.69 -9.95 17.68
CA TRP A 228 7.78 -10.60 16.93
C TRP A 228 7.67 -12.12 16.88
N ASP A 229 7.19 -12.76 17.93
CA ASP A 229 6.97 -14.20 18.02
C ASP A 229 5.79 -14.71 17.18
N ARG A 230 4.92 -13.81 16.72
CA ARG A 230 3.76 -14.12 15.87
C ARG A 230 4.08 -14.19 14.38
N TYR A 231 5.23 -13.64 13.98
CA TYR A 231 5.69 -13.74 12.59
C TYR A 231 6.31 -15.11 12.35
N TYR A 232 5.70 -15.87 11.44
CA TYR A 232 6.16 -17.21 11.10
C TYR A 232 7.64 -17.22 10.76
N ASP A 233 8.41 -18.08 11.42
CA ASP A 233 9.87 -18.22 11.24
C ASP A 233 10.64 -16.89 11.30
N ASN A 234 10.19 -15.95 12.11
CA ASN A 234 10.81 -14.62 12.25
C ASN A 234 11.03 -13.87 10.92
N TRP A 235 10.28 -14.18 9.87
CA TRP A 235 10.53 -13.65 8.53
C TRP A 235 10.69 -12.12 8.48
N ARG A 236 9.89 -11.39 9.25
CA ARG A 236 9.95 -9.91 9.25
C ARG A 236 11.23 -9.41 9.90
N LEU A 237 11.65 -10.01 11.03
CA LEU A 237 12.88 -9.64 11.70
C LEU A 237 14.11 -10.00 10.85
N ALA A 238 14.07 -11.13 10.12
CA ALA A 238 15.09 -11.52 9.18
C ALA A 238 15.17 -10.57 7.97
N PHE A 239 14.03 -10.07 7.50
CA PHE A 239 14.00 -9.04 6.47
C PHE A 239 14.66 -7.75 6.96
N ASP A 240 14.28 -7.23 8.12
CA ASP A 240 14.84 -6.02 8.72
C ASP A 240 16.35 -6.18 9.04
N GLN A 241 16.79 -7.39 9.40
CA GLN A 241 18.20 -7.70 9.58
C GLN A 241 19.03 -7.47 8.31
N ALA A 242 18.46 -7.78 7.16
CA ALA A 242 19.12 -7.70 5.85
C ALA A 242 18.98 -6.34 5.16
N HIS A 243 17.99 -5.52 5.54
CA HIS A 243 17.62 -4.31 4.82
C HIS A 243 17.67 -3.07 5.70
N ALA A 244 18.40 -2.04 5.25
CA ALA A 244 18.37 -0.70 5.82
C ALA A 244 17.17 0.10 5.30
N GLY A 245 16.96 1.30 5.83
CA GLY A 245 15.99 2.26 5.33
C GLY A 245 14.62 2.16 5.98
N ASP A 246 13.65 2.85 5.41
CA ASP A 246 12.25 2.81 5.82
C ASP A 246 11.54 1.65 5.11
N VAL A 247 11.67 0.46 5.67
CA VAL A 247 11.13 -0.78 5.07
C VAL A 247 9.59 -0.87 5.13
N TYR A 248 8.92 0.07 5.80
CA TYR A 248 7.46 0.04 5.98
C TYR A 248 6.82 1.44 5.93
N ALA A 249 7.15 2.22 4.91
CA ALA A 249 6.71 3.61 4.75
C ALA A 249 5.21 3.79 4.49
N THR A 250 4.54 2.77 3.96
CA THR A 250 3.23 2.89 3.30
C THR A 250 2.12 3.44 4.18
N HIS A 251 2.08 3.08 5.48
CA HIS A 251 1.04 3.52 6.42
C HIS A 251 1.07 5.03 6.72
N GLY A 252 2.25 5.63 6.71
CA GLY A 252 2.39 7.09 6.79
C GLY A 252 2.21 7.74 5.43
N LEU A 253 2.92 7.22 4.42
CA LEU A 253 3.01 7.83 3.10
C LEU A 253 1.69 7.81 2.32
N GLY A 254 0.92 6.72 2.38
CA GLY A 254 -0.31 6.58 1.60
C GLY A 254 -1.31 7.71 1.83
N PRO A 255 -1.73 7.97 3.07
CA PRO A 255 -2.60 9.11 3.38
C PRO A 255 -2.00 10.47 2.98
N ASP A 256 -0.69 10.67 3.15
CA ASP A 256 0.00 11.88 2.75
C ASP A 256 -0.02 12.09 1.24
N CYS A 257 0.20 11.03 0.46
CA CYS A 257 0.14 11.07 -1.00
C CYS A 257 -1.26 11.44 -1.51
N GLN A 258 -2.32 11.00 -0.83
CA GLN A 258 -3.69 11.34 -1.22
C GLN A 258 -4.00 12.83 -1.03
N VAL A 259 -3.61 13.44 0.09
CA VAL A 259 -3.84 14.87 0.35
C VAL A 259 -2.93 15.78 -0.45
N LEU A 260 -1.81 15.26 -0.97
CA LEU A 260 -0.86 15.99 -1.81
C LEU A 260 -1.09 15.78 -3.31
N ASP A 261 -2.06 14.97 -3.71
CA ASP A 261 -2.40 14.64 -5.10
C ASP A 261 -1.23 13.97 -5.88
N ILE A 262 -0.46 13.12 -5.20
CA ILE A 262 0.67 12.42 -5.83
C ILE A 262 0.15 11.54 -6.98
N HIS A 263 0.83 11.59 -8.15
CA HIS A 263 0.51 11.15 -9.51
C HIS A 263 -0.94 11.49 -9.98
N ARG A 264 -1.54 12.51 -9.35
CA ARG A 264 -2.82 13.11 -9.73
C ARG A 264 -2.74 14.64 -9.78
N GLY A 265 -1.61 15.16 -10.30
CA GLY A 265 -1.29 16.58 -10.38
C GLY A 265 0.06 16.96 -9.74
N ASP A 266 0.61 16.08 -8.92
CA ASP A 266 1.96 16.20 -8.34
C ASP A 266 2.67 14.83 -8.40
N ARG A 267 3.97 14.77 -8.10
CA ARG A 267 4.74 13.55 -7.90
C ARG A 267 5.92 13.79 -6.95
N MET A 268 6.37 12.74 -6.28
CA MET A 268 7.63 12.80 -5.55
C MET A 268 8.78 13.00 -6.53
N ASP A 269 9.70 13.91 -6.22
CA ASP A 269 10.84 14.26 -7.08
C ASP A 269 12.13 13.61 -6.58
N TYR A 270 12.51 13.89 -5.34
CA TYR A 270 13.68 13.28 -4.70
C TYR A 270 13.47 13.17 -3.19
N LEU A 271 14.27 12.31 -2.57
CA LEU A 271 14.31 12.13 -1.12
C LEU A 271 15.74 12.13 -0.57
N VAL A 272 15.83 12.39 0.75
CA VAL A 272 17.05 12.23 1.55
C VAL A 272 16.66 11.47 2.83
N SER A 273 17.46 10.47 3.21
CA SER A 273 17.19 9.66 4.41
C SER A 273 18.41 9.57 5.32
N MET A 274 18.13 9.53 6.62
CA MET A 274 19.08 9.26 7.69
C MET A 274 18.54 8.17 8.61
N ALA A 275 19.44 7.36 9.18
CA ALA A 275 19.08 6.38 10.18
C ALA A 275 20.04 6.45 11.36
N THR A 276 19.57 6.04 12.53
CA THR A 276 20.42 5.78 13.68
C THR A 276 21.19 4.48 13.52
N VAL A 277 22.13 4.22 14.40
CA VAL A 277 22.68 2.87 14.58
C VAL A 277 21.58 1.92 15.06
N SER A 278 21.75 0.64 14.81
CA SER A 278 20.86 -0.42 15.29
C SER A 278 21.38 -0.95 16.63
N VAL A 279 20.69 -0.66 17.71
CA VAL A 279 20.96 -1.16 19.05
C VAL A 279 19.84 -2.11 19.49
N ALA A 280 18.61 -1.60 19.56
CA ALA A 280 17.47 -2.38 19.98
C ALA A 280 17.10 -3.47 18.95
N GLY A 281 17.15 -3.17 17.65
CA GLY A 281 16.96 -4.15 16.59
C GLY A 281 17.99 -5.28 16.62
N LEU A 282 19.27 -4.94 16.84
CA LEU A 282 20.34 -5.95 16.96
C LEU A 282 20.18 -6.83 18.21
N GLU A 283 19.81 -6.26 19.37
CA GLU A 283 19.53 -7.04 20.58
C GLU A 283 18.39 -8.02 20.38
N LEU A 284 17.31 -7.57 19.70
CA LEU A 284 16.17 -8.39 19.36
C LEU A 284 16.55 -9.54 18.40
N ALA A 285 17.32 -9.25 17.36
CA ALA A 285 17.78 -10.24 16.38
C ALA A 285 18.73 -11.27 17.02
N LYS A 286 19.62 -10.85 17.92
CA LYS A 286 20.46 -11.76 18.73
C LYS A 286 19.61 -12.72 19.56
N LYS A 287 18.59 -12.18 20.24
CA LYS A 287 17.71 -12.97 21.10
C LYS A 287 16.89 -14.00 20.32
N ASN A 288 16.32 -13.62 19.18
CA ASN A 288 15.35 -14.45 18.46
C ASN A 288 15.99 -15.35 17.41
N MET A 289 17.10 -14.93 16.80
CA MET A 289 17.71 -15.60 15.65
C MET A 289 19.22 -15.86 15.82
N GLY A 290 19.85 -15.39 16.92
CA GLY A 290 21.31 -15.51 17.09
C GLY A 290 22.11 -14.63 16.14
N ALA A 291 21.53 -13.57 15.58
CA ALA A 291 22.16 -12.70 14.61
C ALA A 291 23.28 -11.84 15.25
N GLU A 292 24.37 -11.63 14.53
CA GLU A 292 25.48 -10.77 14.97
C GLU A 292 25.46 -9.37 14.35
N THR A 293 24.66 -9.17 13.30
CA THR A 293 24.54 -7.89 12.59
C THR A 293 23.07 -7.59 12.31
N PHE A 294 22.75 -6.30 12.16
CA PHE A 294 21.42 -5.84 11.83
C PHE A 294 21.51 -4.55 11.02
N ALA A 295 20.91 -4.53 9.82
CA ALA A 295 21.04 -3.43 8.88
C ALA A 295 20.05 -2.29 9.13
N ASN A 296 18.82 -2.60 9.61
CA ASN A 296 17.81 -1.58 9.83
C ASN A 296 18.14 -0.75 11.06
N GLY A 297 18.21 0.56 10.92
CA GLY A 297 18.41 1.48 12.04
C GLY A 297 17.20 1.49 12.98
N ASP A 298 17.44 1.74 14.28
CA ASP A 298 16.32 1.80 15.24
C ASP A 298 15.34 2.94 14.95
N GLN A 299 15.83 4.02 14.34
CA GLN A 299 15.01 5.13 13.83
C GLN A 299 15.49 5.51 12.44
N THR A 300 14.56 5.59 11.47
CA THR A 300 14.79 6.17 10.15
C THR A 300 13.95 7.43 10.00
N SER A 301 14.50 8.46 9.35
CA SER A 301 13.81 9.70 9.00
C SER A 301 14.12 10.03 7.55
N THR A 302 13.07 10.25 6.77
CA THR A 302 13.14 10.52 5.32
C THR A 302 12.39 11.79 5.02
N LEU A 303 13.04 12.71 4.32
CA LEU A 303 12.42 13.93 3.79
C LEU A 303 12.29 13.81 2.29
N ILE A 304 11.08 14.00 1.77
CA ILE A 304 10.74 13.91 0.35
C ILE A 304 10.31 15.28 -0.15
N HIS A 305 10.77 15.64 -1.35
CA HIS A 305 10.38 16.85 -2.07
C HIS A 305 9.55 16.45 -3.29
N THR A 306 8.48 17.20 -3.61
CA THR A 306 7.66 17.00 -4.81
C THR A 306 8.00 17.99 -5.92
N VAL A 307 7.61 17.70 -7.16
CA VAL A 307 7.86 18.58 -8.30
C VAL A 307 7.16 19.93 -8.18
N ASN A 308 6.05 20.01 -7.45
CA ASN A 308 5.34 21.26 -7.18
C ASN A 308 5.87 22.01 -5.94
N GLY A 309 6.97 21.53 -5.32
CA GLY A 309 7.63 22.21 -4.20
C GLY A 309 7.03 21.92 -2.85
N LYS A 310 6.19 20.90 -2.73
CA LYS A 310 5.66 20.40 -1.45
C LYS A 310 6.67 19.44 -0.80
N THR A 311 6.49 19.14 0.49
CA THR A 311 7.38 18.24 1.22
C THR A 311 6.61 17.21 2.04
N ILE A 312 7.24 16.02 2.25
CA ILE A 312 6.73 14.98 3.13
C ILE A 312 7.86 14.58 4.09
N LEU A 313 7.56 14.49 5.39
CA LEU A 313 8.45 13.90 6.39
C LEU A 313 7.92 12.50 6.75
N LEU A 314 8.77 11.48 6.59
CA LEU A 314 8.46 10.11 7.02
C LEU A 314 9.36 9.66 8.16
N GLN A 315 8.81 8.89 9.11
CA GLN A 315 9.56 8.24 10.17
C GLN A 315 9.20 6.76 10.30
N HIS A 316 10.23 5.94 10.57
CA HIS A 316 10.05 4.51 10.86
C HIS A 316 10.79 4.14 12.15
N ASN A 317 10.08 3.44 13.08
CA ASN A 317 10.63 2.93 14.32
C ASN A 317 9.76 1.80 14.86
N VAL A 318 10.29 0.56 14.93
CA VAL A 318 9.51 -0.61 15.40
C VAL A 318 10.18 -1.36 16.55
N TYR A 319 11.34 -0.92 17.00
CA TYR A 319 12.16 -1.63 18.00
C TYR A 319 12.19 -0.97 19.37
N THR A 320 11.93 0.34 19.45
CA THR A 320 12.04 1.11 20.70
C THR A 320 10.67 1.35 21.37
N PRO A 321 10.64 1.64 22.67
CA PRO A 321 9.38 1.82 23.41
C PRO A 321 8.73 3.20 23.13
N ARG A 322 8.33 3.43 21.87
CA ARG A 322 7.52 4.57 21.47
C ARG A 322 6.05 4.13 21.37
N PRO A 323 5.08 4.94 21.88
CA PRO A 323 3.66 4.70 21.62
C PRO A 323 3.37 4.61 20.12
N TYR A 324 2.33 3.87 19.76
CA TYR A 324 1.87 3.78 18.39
C TYR A 324 1.55 5.16 17.82
N ASP A 325 2.16 5.48 16.66
CA ASP A 325 2.04 6.79 16.05
C ASP A 325 2.26 6.67 14.52
N ARG A 326 1.30 7.16 13.75
CA ARG A 326 1.44 7.30 12.30
C ARG A 326 1.65 8.76 11.88
N MET A 327 1.81 9.67 12.86
CA MET A 327 1.83 11.12 12.70
C MET A 327 0.53 11.63 12.04
N TYR A 328 0.48 11.57 10.74
CA TYR A 328 -0.58 12.10 9.91
C TYR A 328 -0.87 13.56 10.24
N GLN A 329 0.11 14.39 9.91
CA GLN A 329 0.00 15.84 9.99
C GLN A 329 -0.13 16.40 8.59
N VAL A 330 -1.09 17.29 8.38
CA VAL A 330 -1.35 17.95 7.09
C VAL A 330 -1.31 19.45 7.31
N VAL A 331 -0.40 20.13 6.63
CA VAL A 331 -0.19 21.59 6.73
C VAL A 331 -0.61 22.25 5.43
N GLY A 332 -1.69 23.02 5.50
CA GLY A 332 -2.16 23.86 4.41
C GLY A 332 -2.01 25.35 4.72
N THR A 333 -2.24 26.19 3.72
CA THR A 333 -2.18 27.66 3.89
C THR A 333 -3.28 28.22 4.78
N LYS A 334 -4.34 27.44 5.05
CA LYS A 334 -5.51 27.87 5.81
C LYS A 334 -6.00 26.86 6.84
N GLY A 335 -5.41 25.68 6.90
CA GLY A 335 -5.80 24.61 7.80
C GLY A 335 -4.64 23.70 8.14
N TYR A 336 -4.77 23.09 9.31
CA TYR A 336 -3.85 22.09 9.86
C TYR A 336 -4.64 20.92 10.44
N ALA A 337 -4.17 19.71 10.22
CA ALA A 337 -4.65 18.49 10.86
C ALA A 337 -3.50 17.76 11.53
N GLU A 338 -3.78 17.17 12.70
CA GLU A 338 -2.87 16.27 13.41
C GLU A 338 -3.71 15.14 14.01
N LYS A 339 -3.25 13.89 13.85
CA LYS A 339 -3.96 12.74 14.38
C LYS A 339 -3.39 12.24 15.71
N TYR A 340 -2.08 12.21 15.84
CA TYR A 340 -1.37 11.67 16.99
C TYR A 340 -0.55 12.74 17.69
N PRO A 341 -0.43 12.72 19.05
CA PRO A 341 -1.04 11.74 19.96
C PRO A 341 -2.53 11.99 20.26
N SER A 342 -3.06 13.15 19.87
CA SER A 342 -4.46 13.52 20.08
C SER A 342 -5.01 14.19 18.84
N PRO A 343 -6.08 13.66 18.24
CA PRO A 343 -6.58 14.18 16.98
C PRO A 343 -7.16 15.59 17.14
N GLY A 344 -6.84 16.48 16.20
CA GLY A 344 -7.30 17.86 16.18
C GLY A 344 -7.17 18.54 14.84
N PHE A 345 -7.86 19.66 14.68
CA PHE A 345 -7.77 20.56 13.55
C PHE A 345 -7.52 21.97 14.03
N ALA A 346 -6.78 22.76 13.25
CA ALA A 346 -6.69 24.21 13.42
C ALA A 346 -6.95 24.88 12.04
N PHE A 347 -7.72 25.96 12.05
CA PHE A 347 -8.08 26.65 10.81
C PHE A 347 -7.98 28.18 10.98
N GLU A 348 -7.72 28.87 9.88
CA GLU A 348 -8.02 30.29 9.80
C GLU A 348 -9.53 30.49 10.03
N PRO A 349 -9.94 31.48 10.85
CA PRO A 349 -11.34 31.62 11.26
C PRO A 349 -12.35 31.73 10.10
N ASP A 350 -11.93 32.30 8.96
CA ASP A 350 -12.76 32.44 7.78
C ASP A 350 -13.10 31.09 7.09
N GLN A 351 -12.36 30.03 7.37
CA GLN A 351 -12.63 28.68 6.83
C GLN A 351 -13.76 27.93 7.57
N ILE A 352 -13.99 28.29 8.80
CA ILE A 352 -14.97 27.63 9.69
C ILE A 352 -16.00 28.61 10.26
N ASN A 353 -16.26 29.71 9.54
CA ASN A 353 -17.35 30.61 9.89
C ASN A 353 -18.69 29.86 9.87
N GLY A 354 -19.59 30.17 10.79
CA GLY A 354 -20.87 29.48 10.95
C GLY A 354 -20.90 28.42 12.05
N TYR A 355 -19.73 28.11 12.66
CA TYR A 355 -19.72 27.41 13.95
C TYR A 355 -19.92 28.40 15.09
N ALA A 356 -20.49 27.93 16.22
CA ALA A 356 -20.65 28.76 17.40
C ALA A 356 -19.28 29.33 17.86
N ASP A 357 -19.27 30.60 18.24
CA ASP A 357 -18.06 31.27 18.73
C ASP A 357 -16.84 31.28 17.78
N TYR A 358 -17.05 31.15 16.46
CA TYR A 358 -15.94 31.12 15.49
C TYR A 358 -15.03 32.36 15.59
N GLU A 359 -15.54 33.50 16.01
CA GLU A 359 -14.77 34.75 16.22
C GLU A 359 -13.70 34.61 17.31
N ASN A 360 -13.88 33.65 18.23
CA ASN A 360 -12.92 33.34 19.28
C ASN A 360 -11.93 32.23 18.90
N LEU A 361 -12.07 31.64 17.71
CA LEU A 361 -11.16 30.64 17.19
C LEU A 361 -9.88 31.30 16.71
N SER A 362 -8.80 30.58 16.76
CA SER A 362 -7.48 31.06 16.34
C SER A 362 -6.70 29.92 15.72
N ALA A 363 -6.02 30.19 14.60
CA ALA A 363 -5.11 29.26 13.97
C ALA A 363 -3.91 28.83 14.86
N HIS A 364 -3.70 29.49 16.00
CA HIS A 364 -2.72 29.11 17.03
C HIS A 364 -3.18 27.97 17.96
N LYS A 365 -4.43 27.54 17.85
CA LYS A 365 -5.01 26.53 18.76
C LYS A 365 -5.85 25.55 17.96
N PHE A 366 -5.89 24.32 18.42
CA PHE A 366 -6.88 23.37 17.93
C PHE A 366 -8.30 23.87 18.22
N VAL A 367 -9.21 23.60 17.30
CA VAL A 367 -10.62 23.88 17.48
C VAL A 367 -11.18 23.18 18.74
N PRO A 368 -12.18 23.76 19.44
CA PRO A 368 -12.82 23.12 20.57
C PRO A 368 -13.39 21.73 20.21
N GLY A 369 -13.48 20.85 21.19
CA GLY A 369 -13.87 19.46 20.98
C GLY A 369 -15.29 19.24 20.42
N ASP A 370 -16.21 20.17 20.63
CA ASP A 370 -17.53 20.18 20.00
C ASP A 370 -17.45 20.56 18.52
N VAL A 371 -16.69 21.60 18.17
CA VAL A 371 -16.41 21.98 16.77
C VAL A 371 -15.69 20.85 16.04
N TYR A 372 -14.70 20.21 16.67
CA TYR A 372 -14.02 19.04 16.13
C TYR A 372 -14.99 17.91 15.72
N LYS A 373 -15.93 17.57 16.63
CA LYS A 373 -16.95 16.53 16.37
C LYS A 373 -17.91 16.91 15.25
N GLU A 374 -18.30 18.17 15.19
CA GLU A 374 -19.16 18.69 14.12
C GLU A 374 -18.45 18.65 12.76
N LEU A 375 -17.15 19.00 12.72
CA LEU A 375 -16.33 18.94 11.51
C LEU A 375 -16.24 17.49 11.00
N LEU A 376 -15.90 16.53 11.86
CA LEU A 376 -15.83 15.12 11.48
C LEU A 376 -17.17 14.61 10.93
N LYS A 377 -18.28 15.00 11.54
CA LYS A 377 -19.62 14.61 11.06
C LYS A 377 -19.97 15.28 9.72
N LYS A 378 -19.70 16.58 9.58
CA LYS A 378 -19.99 17.34 8.37
C LYS A 378 -19.19 16.88 7.17
N TYR A 379 -17.90 16.57 7.40
CA TYR A 379 -16.95 16.17 6.37
C TYR A 379 -16.68 14.66 6.34
N GLN A 380 -17.59 13.87 6.92
CA GLN A 380 -17.55 12.42 6.75
C GLN A 380 -17.44 12.08 5.27
N SER A 381 -16.50 11.20 4.92
CA SER A 381 -16.31 10.81 3.52
C SER A 381 -17.57 10.13 2.95
N PRO A 382 -17.99 10.46 1.74
CA PRO A 382 -19.15 9.82 1.10
C PRO A 382 -19.04 8.30 1.01
N ILE A 383 -17.83 7.78 0.80
CA ILE A 383 -17.60 6.33 0.62
C ILE A 383 -17.88 5.48 1.87
N VAL A 384 -17.95 6.10 3.06
CA VAL A 384 -18.20 5.38 4.32
C VAL A 384 -19.56 5.66 4.92
N LYS A 385 -20.31 6.61 4.39
CA LYS A 385 -21.56 7.10 4.98
C LYS A 385 -22.56 5.98 5.27
N ASP A 386 -22.68 5.01 4.35
CA ASP A 386 -23.65 3.92 4.47
C ASP A 386 -23.07 2.64 5.09
N ILE A 387 -21.74 2.57 5.30
CA ILE A 387 -21.07 1.36 5.77
C ILE A 387 -20.33 1.52 7.10
N GLU A 388 -20.30 2.71 7.69
CA GLU A 388 -19.52 3.02 8.89
C GLU A 388 -19.85 2.09 10.06
N GLU A 389 -21.14 1.90 10.38
CA GLU A 389 -21.56 1.03 11.48
C GLU A 389 -21.18 -0.43 11.22
N LYS A 390 -21.37 -0.90 9.98
CA LYS A 390 -20.97 -2.24 9.57
C LYS A 390 -19.46 -2.41 9.65
N ALA A 391 -18.69 -1.43 9.18
CA ALA A 391 -17.23 -1.44 9.24
C ALA A 391 -16.72 -1.55 10.68
N LYS A 392 -17.27 -0.74 11.59
CA LYS A 392 -16.93 -0.81 13.03
C LYS A 392 -17.32 -2.14 13.67
N SER A 393 -18.45 -2.74 13.26
CA SER A 393 -18.91 -4.01 13.82
C SER A 393 -18.10 -5.21 13.32
N VAL A 394 -17.74 -5.25 12.03
CA VAL A 394 -16.91 -6.32 11.44
C VAL A 394 -15.46 -6.18 11.91
N GLY A 395 -14.97 -4.94 12.03
CA GLY A 395 -13.66 -4.64 12.59
C GLY A 395 -12.51 -4.75 11.58
N GLY A 396 -11.32 -5.04 12.12
CA GLY A 396 -10.05 -4.87 11.41
C GLY A 396 -9.56 -3.43 11.57
N HIS A 397 -8.66 -3.20 12.55
CA HIS A 397 -8.10 -1.87 12.88
C HIS A 397 -9.18 -0.78 13.01
N GLY A 398 -10.24 -1.06 13.79
CA GLY A 398 -11.33 -0.09 14.01
C GLY A 398 -12.31 0.04 12.82
N GLY A 399 -12.21 -0.78 11.79
CA GLY A 399 -13.10 -0.80 10.62
C GLY A 399 -12.42 -0.44 9.29
N MET A 400 -11.23 0.17 9.32
CA MET A 400 -10.55 0.58 8.09
C MET A 400 -10.20 -0.58 7.16
N ASP A 401 -9.84 -1.76 7.69
CA ASP A 401 -9.60 -2.96 6.88
C ASP A 401 -10.88 -3.41 6.15
N PHE A 402 -12.03 -3.32 6.81
CA PHE A 402 -13.31 -3.66 6.18
C PHE A 402 -13.67 -2.67 5.07
N ILE A 403 -13.47 -1.38 5.31
CA ILE A 403 -13.74 -0.33 4.29
C ILE A 403 -12.87 -0.57 3.06
N MET A 404 -11.59 -0.84 3.24
CA MET A 404 -10.65 -1.16 2.16
C MET A 404 -11.12 -2.35 1.32
N ASP A 405 -11.42 -3.48 1.98
CA ASP A 405 -11.91 -4.69 1.30
C ASP A 405 -13.25 -4.44 0.58
N TYR A 406 -14.17 -3.73 1.23
CA TYR A 406 -15.45 -3.34 0.65
C TYR A 406 -15.29 -2.47 -0.60
N ARG A 407 -14.41 -1.46 -0.55
CA ARG A 407 -14.15 -0.56 -1.68
C ARG A 407 -13.53 -1.29 -2.86
N LEU A 408 -12.55 -2.16 -2.62
CA LEU A 408 -11.99 -3.03 -3.66
C LEU A 408 -13.10 -3.81 -4.37
N VAL A 409 -13.94 -4.50 -3.61
CA VAL A 409 -15.05 -5.30 -4.15
C VAL A 409 -16.06 -4.42 -4.88
N TRP A 410 -16.41 -3.27 -4.30
CA TRP A 410 -17.35 -2.33 -4.89
C TRP A 410 -16.86 -1.82 -6.26
N CYS A 411 -15.60 -1.40 -6.36
CA CYS A 411 -15.01 -0.96 -7.62
C CYS A 411 -15.03 -2.07 -8.69
N LEU A 412 -14.60 -3.28 -8.35
CA LEU A 412 -14.61 -4.42 -9.27
C LEU A 412 -16.02 -4.79 -9.75
N ARG A 413 -17.02 -4.73 -8.86
CA ARG A 413 -18.40 -5.07 -9.20
C ARG A 413 -19.08 -4.02 -10.07
N ASN A 414 -18.68 -2.76 -9.94
CA ASN A 414 -19.29 -1.66 -10.68
C ASN A 414 -18.46 -1.22 -11.90
N GLY A 415 -17.36 -1.92 -12.22
CA GLY A 415 -16.49 -1.55 -13.34
C GLY A 415 -15.93 -0.14 -13.17
N LYS A 416 -15.47 0.19 -11.97
CA LYS A 416 -14.91 1.49 -11.62
C LYS A 416 -13.41 1.38 -11.42
N PRO A 417 -12.65 2.47 -11.65
CA PRO A 417 -11.28 2.55 -11.21
C PRO A 417 -11.14 2.25 -9.72
N LEU A 418 -10.08 1.56 -9.33
CA LEU A 418 -9.79 1.35 -7.91
C LEU A 418 -9.40 2.69 -7.25
N ASP A 419 -9.65 2.81 -5.95
CA ASP A 419 -9.25 3.99 -5.17
C ASP A 419 -7.71 4.12 -5.09
N MET A 420 -7.00 3.01 -5.11
CA MET A 420 -5.54 2.93 -5.24
C MET A 420 -5.20 2.04 -6.43
N ASP A 421 -4.34 2.52 -7.31
CA ASP A 421 -3.90 1.79 -8.49
C ASP A 421 -2.48 1.19 -8.32
N VAL A 422 -1.94 0.60 -9.37
CA VAL A 422 -0.61 -0.01 -9.34
C VAL A 422 0.51 1.03 -9.18
N TYR A 423 0.26 2.28 -9.55
CA TYR A 423 1.25 3.35 -9.36
C TYR A 423 1.34 3.76 -7.89
N ASP A 424 0.21 3.83 -7.15
CA ASP A 424 0.19 3.98 -5.69
C ASP A 424 0.99 2.84 -5.04
N ALA A 425 0.73 1.60 -5.45
CA ALA A 425 1.41 0.43 -4.92
C ALA A 425 2.94 0.50 -5.13
N ALA A 426 3.38 0.88 -6.33
CA ALA A 426 4.80 1.00 -6.66
C ALA A 426 5.47 2.18 -5.95
N GLU A 427 4.84 3.37 -6.00
CA GLU A 427 5.41 4.62 -5.50
C GLU A 427 5.53 4.62 -3.96
N TRP A 428 4.56 4.02 -3.25
CA TRP A 428 4.65 3.96 -1.79
C TRP A 428 5.57 2.83 -1.31
N SER A 429 5.73 1.76 -2.09
CA SER A 429 6.63 0.65 -1.76
C SER A 429 8.10 0.94 -2.07
N CYS A 430 8.42 1.81 -3.04
CA CYS A 430 9.81 2.05 -3.45
C CYS A 430 10.66 2.76 -2.38
N ILE A 431 10.02 3.40 -1.39
CA ILE A 431 10.70 4.19 -0.35
C ILE A 431 11.70 3.36 0.44
N GLY A 432 11.44 2.08 0.70
CA GLY A 432 12.37 1.19 1.37
C GLY A 432 13.73 1.16 0.68
N ASP A 433 13.76 0.85 -0.61
CA ASP A 433 14.97 0.75 -1.43
C ASP A 433 15.64 2.13 -1.64
N LEU A 434 14.85 3.19 -1.90
CA LEU A 434 15.37 4.55 -2.09
C LEU A 434 16.00 5.09 -0.80
N SER A 435 15.35 4.91 0.34
CA SER A 435 15.87 5.38 1.64
C SER A 435 17.12 4.64 2.04
N ALA A 436 17.19 3.33 1.81
CA ALA A 436 18.38 2.51 2.01
C ALA A 436 19.55 3.04 1.17
N ALA A 437 19.32 3.29 -0.12
CA ALA A 437 20.34 3.83 -1.01
C ALA A 437 20.86 5.21 -0.54
N SER A 438 19.97 6.09 -0.06
CA SER A 438 20.37 7.38 0.53
C SER A 438 21.28 7.19 1.73
N ILE A 439 20.87 6.38 2.72
CA ILE A 439 21.59 6.11 3.96
C ILE A 439 22.98 5.51 3.67
N GLU A 440 23.06 4.47 2.86
CA GLU A 440 24.30 3.77 2.50
C GLU A 440 25.32 4.70 1.80
N ASN A 441 24.86 5.75 1.15
CA ASN A 441 25.70 6.71 0.43
C ASN A 441 25.89 8.03 1.17
N GLY A 442 25.69 8.06 2.50
CA GLY A 442 25.91 9.25 3.33
C GLY A 442 24.84 10.32 3.14
N SER A 443 23.59 9.89 3.09
CA SER A 443 22.39 10.74 2.94
C SER A 443 22.39 11.57 1.65
N LYS A 444 22.88 10.99 0.55
CA LYS A 444 22.77 11.64 -0.76
C LYS A 444 21.31 11.67 -1.23
N PRO A 445 20.94 12.72 -1.98
CA PRO A 445 19.65 12.76 -2.64
C PRO A 445 19.46 11.57 -3.58
N VAL A 446 18.24 11.01 -3.59
CA VAL A 446 17.83 9.93 -4.47
C VAL A 446 16.63 10.42 -5.28
N LEU A 447 16.69 10.35 -6.60
CA LEU A 447 15.52 10.63 -7.44
C LEU A 447 14.47 9.54 -7.26
N VAL A 448 13.23 9.94 -7.08
CA VAL A 448 12.09 9.02 -7.06
C VAL A 448 11.71 8.70 -8.51
N PRO A 449 11.64 7.41 -8.90
CA PRO A 449 11.23 7.01 -10.24
C PRO A 449 9.81 7.47 -10.55
N ASP A 450 9.57 7.92 -11.78
CA ASP A 450 8.22 8.23 -12.23
C ASP A 450 7.57 6.96 -12.83
N PHE A 451 6.87 6.22 -12.00
CA PHE A 451 6.20 4.99 -12.41
C PHE A 451 5.10 5.21 -13.46
N THR A 452 4.58 6.45 -13.58
CA THR A 452 3.59 6.82 -14.61
C THR A 452 4.22 7.17 -15.97
N ARG A 453 5.56 7.21 -16.05
CA ARG A 453 6.31 7.55 -17.26
C ARG A 453 5.87 8.88 -17.88
N GLY A 454 5.83 9.94 -17.06
CA GLY A 454 5.49 11.30 -17.46
C GLY A 454 3.98 11.58 -17.49
N LYS A 455 3.13 10.66 -17.02
CA LYS A 455 1.67 10.85 -17.04
C LYS A 455 1.08 11.24 -15.68
N TRP A 456 1.92 11.50 -14.67
CA TRP A 456 1.53 11.86 -13.31
C TRP A 456 0.56 13.06 -13.22
N ASN A 457 0.55 13.90 -14.23
CA ASN A 457 -0.28 15.10 -14.30
C ASN A 457 -1.48 14.95 -15.28
N LYS A 458 -1.74 13.74 -15.82
CA LYS A 458 -2.88 13.45 -16.69
C LYS A 458 -4.23 13.58 -15.96
N ILE A 459 -4.23 13.31 -14.65
CA ILE A 459 -5.37 13.44 -13.76
C ILE A 459 -5.06 14.55 -12.76
N GLN A 460 -6.06 15.34 -12.38
CA GLN A 460 -5.91 16.44 -11.44
C GLN A 460 -6.79 16.19 -10.20
N GLY A 461 -6.13 16.12 -9.04
CA GLY A 461 -6.76 15.89 -7.75
C GLY A 461 -7.16 14.43 -7.52
N TYR A 462 -6.88 13.96 -6.33
CA TYR A 462 -7.33 12.64 -5.89
C TYR A 462 -8.86 12.62 -5.70
N ARG A 463 -9.51 11.54 -6.14
CA ARG A 463 -10.95 11.30 -5.92
C ARG A 463 -11.19 9.80 -5.79
N HIS A 464 -12.02 9.42 -4.82
CA HIS A 464 -12.59 8.08 -4.79
C HIS A 464 -13.57 7.89 -5.94
N SER A 465 -13.66 6.69 -6.46
CA SER A 465 -14.69 6.32 -7.43
C SER A 465 -16.10 6.38 -6.81
N GLU A 466 -17.08 6.91 -7.56
CA GLU A 466 -18.48 7.03 -7.19
C GLU A 466 -19.40 6.24 -8.15
#